data_450b552d42c05d2979d0af07c632266e
#
_entry.id   450b552d42c05d2979d0af07c632266e
#
_cell.length_a   1.000
_cell.length_b   1.000
_cell.length_c   1.000
_cell.angle_alpha   90.00
_cell.angle_beta   90.00
_cell.angle_gamma   90.00
#
_symmetry.space_group_name_H-M   'P 1'
#
loop_
_entity.id
_entity.type
_entity.pdbx_description
1 polymer ?
#
loop_
_entity_poly.entity_id
_entity_poly.type
_entity_poly.pdbx_seq_one_letter_code
_entity_poly.pdbx_strand_id
1 'polypeptide(L)'
;MPATADSPAVMALSPNGKELAFIHRGEVFVSSIKEGTTKRITNTPEQERNISFSPDGKSILYAGERNGSWNLYQTSLARDEEKYFFNSTVIKEETILETPAEEFQPAYSPDGKEVAYLEERTALKVINLETKAVREIM
;
A
#
# COMPACT_ATOMS: atom_id res chain seq x y z
N MET A 1 11.70 -11.79 -15.83
CA MET A 1 12.90 -11.16 -15.29
C MET A 1 12.91 -11.30 -13.78
N PRO A 2 13.98 -11.82 -13.21
CA PRO A 2 14.01 -11.97 -11.77
C PRO A 2 14.09 -10.63 -11.07
N ALA A 3 13.39 -10.52 -9.96
CA ALA A 3 13.50 -9.33 -9.11
C ALA A 3 14.86 -9.34 -8.42
N THR A 4 15.44 -8.17 -8.22
CA THR A 4 16.66 -8.00 -7.45
C THR A 4 16.30 -7.46 -6.07
N ALA A 5 17.27 -7.50 -5.14
CA ALA A 5 17.07 -6.96 -3.80
C ALA A 5 16.72 -5.47 -3.81
N ASP A 6 17.11 -4.75 -4.88
CA ASP A 6 16.88 -3.31 -5.00
C ASP A 6 15.60 -2.97 -5.74
N SER A 7 14.90 -3.96 -6.28
CA SER A 7 13.66 -3.71 -7.03
C SER A 7 12.54 -3.31 -6.10
N PRO A 8 11.73 -2.30 -6.46
CA PRO A 8 10.53 -1.98 -5.69
C PRO A 8 9.58 -3.17 -5.67
N ALA A 9 8.83 -3.31 -4.59
CA ALA A 9 7.79 -4.33 -4.53
C ALA A 9 6.67 -3.94 -5.51
N VAL A 10 6.47 -4.77 -6.54
CA VAL A 10 5.45 -4.54 -7.58
C VAL A 10 4.32 -5.55 -7.49
N MET A 11 4.41 -6.51 -6.58
CA MET A 11 3.37 -7.51 -6.34
C MET A 11 3.30 -7.82 -4.85
N ALA A 12 2.10 -8.12 -4.38
CA ALA A 12 1.88 -8.54 -2.99
C ALA A 12 0.73 -9.53 -2.94
N LEU A 13 0.94 -10.63 -2.21
CA LEU A 13 -0.09 -11.63 -2.01
C LEU A 13 -0.86 -11.30 -0.74
N SER A 14 -2.19 -11.43 -0.79
CA SER A 14 -3.00 -11.24 0.42
C SER A 14 -2.67 -12.30 1.46
N PRO A 15 -2.89 -12.03 2.76
CA PRO A 15 -2.55 -12.99 3.82
C PRO A 15 -3.21 -14.35 3.66
N ASN A 16 -4.42 -14.39 3.09
CA ASN A 16 -5.13 -15.66 2.87
C ASN A 16 -4.77 -16.33 1.55
N GLY A 17 -3.92 -15.71 0.72
CA GLY A 17 -3.48 -16.27 -0.55
C GLY A 17 -4.51 -16.22 -1.68
N LYS A 18 -5.61 -15.49 -1.51
CA LYS A 18 -6.70 -15.49 -2.50
C LYS A 18 -6.65 -14.32 -3.46
N GLU A 19 -5.92 -13.28 -3.14
CA GLU A 19 -5.78 -12.10 -3.99
C GLU A 19 -4.33 -11.75 -4.22
N LEU A 20 -4.04 -11.21 -5.40
CA LEU A 20 -2.73 -10.68 -5.74
C LEU A 20 -2.89 -9.21 -6.11
N ALA A 21 -2.21 -8.35 -5.37
CA ALA A 21 -2.10 -6.94 -5.74
C ALA A 21 -0.85 -6.75 -6.59
N PHE A 22 -0.94 -5.93 -7.62
CA PHE A 22 0.21 -5.68 -8.48
C PHE A 22 0.14 -4.27 -9.06
N ILE A 23 1.31 -3.78 -9.49
CA ILE A 23 1.40 -2.48 -10.14
C ILE A 23 1.58 -2.68 -11.62
N HIS A 24 0.73 -2.03 -12.40
CA HIS A 24 0.78 -2.03 -13.85
C HIS A 24 0.65 -0.59 -14.33
N ARG A 25 1.66 -0.11 -15.06
CA ARG A 25 1.72 1.27 -15.55
C ARG A 25 1.54 2.30 -14.45
N GLY A 26 2.12 2.03 -13.27
CA GLY A 26 2.07 2.94 -12.13
C GLY A 26 0.79 2.87 -11.31
N GLU A 27 -0.18 2.04 -11.68
CA GLU A 27 -1.44 1.93 -10.97
C GLU A 27 -1.53 0.59 -10.24
N VAL A 28 -2.26 0.58 -9.12
CA VAL A 28 -2.47 -0.62 -8.31
C VAL A 28 -3.72 -1.35 -8.79
N PHE A 29 -3.58 -2.65 -9.03
CA PHE A 29 -4.67 -3.55 -9.39
C PHE A 29 -4.69 -4.72 -8.43
N VAL A 30 -5.85 -5.31 -8.23
CA VAL A 30 -6.01 -6.56 -7.48
C VAL A 30 -6.73 -7.58 -8.33
N SER A 31 -6.20 -8.80 -8.35
CA SER A 31 -6.79 -9.90 -9.10
C SER A 31 -7.08 -11.07 -8.16
N SER A 32 -8.20 -11.74 -8.39
CA SER A 32 -8.49 -13.02 -7.75
C SER A 32 -7.57 -14.09 -8.33
N ILE A 33 -6.84 -14.80 -7.46
CA ILE A 33 -5.96 -15.88 -7.91
C ILE A 33 -6.76 -16.99 -8.59
N LYS A 34 -7.90 -17.35 -8.01
CA LYS A 34 -8.73 -18.47 -8.51
C LYS A 34 -9.51 -18.11 -9.76
N GLU A 35 -10.11 -16.92 -9.78
CA GLU A 35 -11.06 -16.56 -10.83
C GLU A 35 -10.47 -15.68 -11.91
N GLY A 36 -9.34 -15.05 -11.66
CA GLY A 36 -8.69 -14.16 -12.61
C GLY A 36 -9.38 -12.82 -12.80
N THR A 37 -10.43 -12.52 -12.01
CA THR A 37 -11.10 -11.24 -12.05
C THR A 37 -10.21 -10.15 -11.48
N THR A 38 -10.05 -9.05 -12.21
CA THR A 38 -9.14 -7.96 -11.84
C THR A 38 -9.91 -6.67 -11.62
N LYS A 39 -9.55 -5.95 -10.56
CA LYS A 39 -10.11 -4.64 -10.24
C LYS A 39 -8.98 -3.61 -10.13
N ARG A 40 -9.19 -2.45 -10.75
CA ARG A 40 -8.29 -1.32 -10.60
C ARG A 40 -8.55 -0.64 -9.26
N ILE A 41 -7.51 -0.44 -8.47
CA ILE A 41 -7.62 0.14 -7.12
C ILE A 41 -7.36 1.64 -7.13
N THR A 42 -6.31 2.07 -7.84
CA THR A 42 -5.98 3.49 -7.93
C THR A 42 -6.33 4.03 -9.31
N ASN A 43 -6.58 5.32 -9.37
CA ASN A 43 -6.91 6.00 -10.64
C ASN A 43 -6.32 7.42 -10.60
N THR A 44 -4.99 7.50 -10.68
CA THR A 44 -4.29 8.77 -10.67
C THR A 44 -3.36 8.85 -11.87
N PRO A 45 -3.03 10.06 -12.34
CA PRO A 45 -2.05 10.21 -13.42
C PRO A 45 -0.61 9.97 -12.95
N GLU A 46 -0.40 9.78 -11.65
CA GLU A 46 0.92 9.63 -11.07
C GLU A 46 1.17 8.19 -10.65
N GLN A 47 2.37 7.88 -10.15
CA GLN A 47 2.78 6.50 -9.93
C GLN A 47 2.62 6.06 -8.49
N GLU A 48 2.36 4.76 -8.29
CA GLU A 48 2.36 4.10 -7.00
C GLU A 48 3.44 3.03 -6.98
N ARG A 49 4.02 2.77 -5.79
CA ARG A 49 5.07 1.76 -5.59
C ARG A 49 4.99 1.12 -4.22
N ASN A 50 5.72 0.02 -4.05
CA ASN A 50 5.95 -0.64 -2.76
C ASN A 50 4.66 -1.08 -2.08
N ILE A 51 3.84 -1.83 -2.82
CA ILE A 51 2.54 -2.29 -2.33
C ILE A 51 2.68 -3.44 -1.33
N SER A 52 1.76 -3.47 -0.36
CA SER A 52 1.61 -4.60 0.55
C SER A 52 0.18 -4.65 1.09
N PHE A 53 -0.26 -5.84 1.47
CA PHE A 53 -1.54 -6.00 2.16
C PHE A 53 -1.34 -5.82 3.66
N SER A 54 -2.37 -5.29 4.34
CA SER A 54 -2.41 -5.31 5.79
C SER A 54 -2.52 -6.76 6.29
N PRO A 55 -2.14 -7.03 7.54
CA PRO A 55 -2.24 -8.39 8.09
C PRO A 55 -3.64 -8.99 8.05
N ASP A 56 -4.69 -8.16 8.10
CA ASP A 56 -6.08 -8.63 8.01
C ASP A 56 -6.59 -8.72 6.57
N GLY A 57 -5.78 -8.29 5.59
CA GLY A 57 -6.15 -8.35 4.18
C GLY A 57 -7.16 -7.31 3.72
N LYS A 58 -7.56 -6.37 4.57
CA LYS A 58 -8.60 -5.41 4.26
C LYS A 58 -8.10 -4.07 3.78
N SER A 59 -6.80 -3.87 3.78
CA SER A 59 -6.17 -2.64 3.31
C SER A 59 -4.95 -2.95 2.46
N ILE A 60 -4.64 -2.05 1.54
CA ILE A 60 -3.44 -2.11 0.71
C ILE A 60 -2.67 -0.82 0.94
N LEU A 61 -1.40 -0.96 1.30
CA LEU A 61 -0.49 0.14 1.60
C LEU A 61 0.44 0.36 0.41
N TYR A 62 0.71 1.60 0.07
CA TYR A 62 1.64 1.92 -1.01
C TYR A 62 2.23 3.32 -0.83
N ALA A 63 3.37 3.55 -1.48
CA ALA A 63 3.90 4.89 -1.66
C ALA A 63 3.35 5.43 -2.97
N GLY A 64 2.83 6.64 -2.94
CA GLY A 64 2.25 7.27 -4.13
C GLY A 64 2.91 8.61 -4.41
N GLU A 65 3.15 8.86 -5.69
CA GLU A 65 3.60 10.18 -6.12
C GLU A 65 2.39 11.05 -6.35
N ARG A 66 2.32 12.16 -5.61
CA ARG A 66 1.23 13.12 -5.72
C ARG A 66 1.85 14.52 -5.64
N ASN A 67 1.49 15.38 -6.59
CA ASN A 67 1.97 16.77 -6.58
C ASN A 67 3.50 16.87 -6.53
N GLY A 68 4.18 15.91 -7.16
CA GLY A 68 5.63 15.91 -7.23
C GLY A 68 6.34 15.38 -6.00
N SER A 69 5.62 14.78 -5.05
CA SER A 69 6.20 14.24 -3.82
C SER A 69 5.71 12.82 -3.55
N TRP A 70 6.58 11.98 -3.01
CA TRP A 70 6.25 10.60 -2.62
C TRP A 70 5.78 10.59 -1.17
N ASN A 71 4.57 10.12 -0.96
CA ASN A 71 3.96 10.04 0.37
C ASN A 71 3.28 8.69 0.56
N LEU A 72 2.69 8.46 1.73
CA LEU A 72 2.14 7.17 2.09
C LEU A 72 0.61 7.19 2.07
N TYR A 73 0.04 6.18 1.42
CA TYR A 73 -1.41 6.03 1.27
C TYR A 73 -1.83 4.60 1.54
N GLN A 74 -3.08 4.41 1.92
CA GLN A 74 -3.67 3.08 1.93
C GLN A 74 -5.09 3.14 1.37
N THR A 75 -5.48 2.08 0.68
CA THR A 75 -6.85 1.90 0.22
C THR A 75 -7.45 0.73 0.98
N SER A 76 -8.65 0.94 1.50
CA SER A 76 -9.34 -0.05 2.34
C SER A 76 -10.70 -0.38 1.76
N LEU A 77 -11.21 -1.57 2.09
CA LEU A 77 -12.60 -1.93 1.83
C LEU A 77 -13.47 -1.03 2.70
N ALA A 78 -14.43 -0.33 2.07
CA ALA A 78 -15.27 0.63 2.79
C ALA A 78 -16.50 -0.01 3.43
N ARG A 79 -16.85 -1.24 3.00
CA ARG A 79 -18.05 -1.94 3.48
C ARG A 79 -17.64 -3.20 4.25
N ASP A 80 -18.19 -3.36 5.45
CA ASP A 80 -17.81 -4.48 6.32
C ASP A 80 -18.19 -5.84 5.75
N GLU A 81 -19.25 -5.91 4.96
CA GLU A 81 -19.68 -7.17 4.32
C GLU A 81 -18.81 -7.57 3.14
N GLU A 82 -17.97 -6.69 2.62
CA GLU A 82 -17.06 -7.03 1.54
C GLU A 82 -15.74 -7.53 2.09
N LYS A 83 -15.27 -8.64 1.57
CA LYS A 83 -14.07 -9.31 2.08
C LYS A 83 -12.89 -9.25 1.12
N TYR A 84 -13.15 -8.95 -0.14
CA TYR A 84 -12.12 -8.99 -1.18
C TYR A 84 -12.18 -7.76 -2.05
N PHE A 85 -11.01 -7.30 -2.47
CA PHE A 85 -10.91 -6.14 -3.35
C PHE A 85 -11.41 -6.43 -4.76
N PHE A 86 -11.13 -7.64 -5.28
CA PHE A 86 -11.46 -7.93 -6.67
C PHE A 86 -12.96 -7.83 -6.98
N ASN A 87 -13.81 -8.02 -6.00
CA ASN A 87 -15.26 -7.93 -6.17
C ASN A 87 -15.90 -6.85 -5.30
N SER A 88 -15.10 -5.93 -4.80
CA SER A 88 -15.63 -4.84 -3.98
C SER A 88 -16.37 -3.81 -4.83
N THR A 89 -17.38 -3.18 -4.24
CA THR A 89 -18.13 -2.10 -4.89
C THR A 89 -17.68 -0.73 -4.44
N VAL A 90 -17.20 -0.62 -3.19
CA VAL A 90 -16.75 0.64 -2.63
C VAL A 90 -15.40 0.44 -1.95
N ILE A 91 -14.41 1.23 -2.36
CA ILE A 91 -13.10 1.27 -1.72
C ILE A 91 -12.80 2.71 -1.35
N LYS A 92 -11.93 2.90 -0.37
CA LYS A 92 -11.58 4.23 0.13
C LYS A 92 -10.07 4.36 0.27
N GLU A 93 -9.50 5.35 -0.43
CA GLU A 93 -8.10 5.71 -0.24
C GLU A 93 -8.01 6.75 0.87
N GLU A 94 -7.05 6.58 1.78
CA GLU A 94 -6.76 7.61 2.77
C GLU A 94 -5.27 7.87 2.81
N THR A 95 -4.92 9.11 3.12
CA THR A 95 -3.54 9.53 3.27
C THR A 95 -3.05 9.11 4.64
N ILE A 96 -1.98 8.31 4.67
CA ILE A 96 -1.34 7.92 5.92
C ILE A 96 -0.42 9.05 6.39
N LEU A 97 0.40 9.55 5.48
CA LEU A 97 1.37 10.61 5.79
C LEU A 97 1.66 11.40 4.52
N GLU A 98 1.54 12.72 4.63
CA GLU A 98 1.88 13.62 3.53
C GLU A 98 2.68 14.78 4.12
N THR A 99 3.94 14.90 3.70
CA THR A 99 4.84 15.95 4.17
C THR A 99 5.65 16.49 3.00
N PRO A 100 6.35 17.62 3.15
CA PRO A 100 7.28 18.09 2.13
C PRO A 100 8.45 17.14 1.90
N ALA A 101 8.81 16.31 2.88
CA ALA A 101 9.80 15.26 2.72
C ALA A 101 9.19 14.10 1.92
N GLU A 102 10.05 13.34 1.26
CA GLU A 102 9.59 12.18 0.49
C GLU A 102 9.63 10.92 1.35
N GLU A 103 8.55 10.15 1.37
CA GLU A 103 8.44 8.90 2.12
C GLU A 103 8.40 7.72 1.18
N PHE A 104 9.16 6.66 1.51
CA PHE A 104 9.35 5.50 0.65
C PHE A 104 9.23 4.20 1.43
N GLN A 105 9.00 3.12 0.69
CA GLN A 105 9.08 1.74 1.18
C GLN A 105 8.30 1.48 2.46
N PRO A 106 7.00 1.82 2.49
CA PRO A 106 6.21 1.57 3.69
C PRO A 106 5.97 0.09 3.92
N ALA A 107 5.93 -0.31 5.20
CA ALA A 107 5.64 -1.69 5.57
C ALA A 107 4.84 -1.70 6.87
N TYR A 108 3.79 -2.54 6.93
CA TYR A 108 3.00 -2.69 8.15
C TYR A 108 3.79 -3.43 9.23
N SER A 109 3.53 -3.08 10.49
CA SER A 109 3.92 -3.93 11.61
C SER A 109 3.09 -5.22 11.59
N PRO A 110 3.55 -6.29 12.27
CA PRO A 110 2.81 -7.56 12.27
C PRO A 110 1.37 -7.47 12.78
N ASP A 111 1.08 -6.52 13.66
CA ASP A 111 -0.28 -6.30 14.16
C ASP A 111 -1.09 -5.31 13.31
N GLY A 112 -0.48 -4.73 12.28
CA GLY A 112 -1.15 -3.79 11.39
C GLY A 112 -1.42 -2.42 11.97
N LYS A 113 -0.91 -2.11 13.16
CA LYS A 113 -1.20 -0.85 13.83
C LYS A 113 -0.21 0.26 13.52
N GLU A 114 0.94 -0.10 13.00
CA GLU A 114 2.00 0.85 12.68
C GLU A 114 2.54 0.60 11.29
N VAL A 115 3.13 1.64 10.71
CA VAL A 115 3.80 1.56 9.41
C VAL A 115 5.21 2.11 9.55
N ALA A 116 6.20 1.32 9.18
CA ALA A 116 7.59 1.76 9.06
C ALA A 116 7.84 2.29 7.65
N TYR A 117 8.64 3.33 7.54
CA TYR A 117 8.96 3.91 6.24
C TYR A 117 10.31 4.63 6.29
N LEU A 118 10.87 4.90 5.11
CA LEU A 118 12.09 5.69 4.97
C LEU A 118 11.72 7.12 4.57
N GLU A 119 12.18 8.09 5.34
CA GLU A 119 12.04 9.51 5.00
C GLU A 119 13.34 9.98 4.35
N GLU A 120 13.22 10.56 3.15
CA GLU A 120 14.35 11.03 2.36
C GLU A 120 15.42 9.95 2.14
N ARG A 121 15.04 8.68 2.29
CA ARG A 121 15.90 7.50 2.13
C ARG A 121 17.03 7.41 3.16
N THR A 122 17.00 8.24 4.20
CA THR A 122 18.08 8.29 5.20
C THR A 122 17.58 8.01 6.61
N ALA A 123 16.35 8.34 6.93
CA ALA A 123 15.81 8.17 8.28
C ALA A 123 14.74 7.09 8.28
N LEU A 124 14.87 6.11 9.17
CA LEU A 124 13.86 5.08 9.37
C LEU A 124 12.89 5.55 10.45
N LYS A 125 11.63 5.68 10.09
CA LYS A 125 10.58 6.19 10.99
C LYS A 125 9.40 5.24 11.04
N VAL A 126 8.60 5.36 12.10
CA VAL A 126 7.39 4.57 12.28
C VAL A 126 6.25 5.53 12.64
N ILE A 127 5.11 5.36 11.96
CA ILE A 127 3.90 6.11 12.28
C ILE A 127 2.85 5.16 12.86
N ASN A 128 2.20 5.61 13.95
CA ASN A 128 1.05 4.91 14.52
C ASN A 128 -0.19 5.30 13.71
N LEU A 129 -0.89 4.31 13.14
CA LEU A 129 -2.01 4.58 12.25
C LEU A 129 -3.22 5.17 12.96
N GLU A 130 -3.39 4.91 14.25
CA GLU A 130 -4.51 5.43 15.02
C GLU A 130 -4.23 6.86 15.50
N THR A 131 -3.09 7.08 16.13
CA THR A 131 -2.76 8.38 16.73
C THR A 131 -2.05 9.32 15.77
N LYS A 132 -1.48 8.78 14.69
CA LYS A 132 -0.65 9.52 13.73
C LYS A 132 0.66 10.01 14.33
N ALA A 133 1.04 9.51 15.49
CA ALA A 133 2.32 9.85 16.12
C ALA A 133 3.47 9.19 15.35
N VAL A 134 4.52 9.94 15.09
CA VAL A 134 5.70 9.51 14.36
C VAL A 134 6.90 9.46 15.30
N ARG A 135 7.68 8.38 15.22
CA ARG A 135 8.95 8.29 15.94
C ARG A 135 10.06 7.86 14.98
N GLU A 136 11.24 8.33 15.22
CA GLU A 136 12.42 7.95 14.46
C GLU A 136 13.11 6.78 15.13
N ILE A 137 13.49 5.77 14.36
CA ILE A 137 14.19 4.57 14.86
C ILE A 137 15.66 4.63 14.54
N MET A 138 16.00 5.12 13.37
CA MET A 138 17.39 5.22 12.93
C MET A 138 17.58 6.48 12.09
#